data_30791b019c77afc70a02bd1b7649427d
#
_entry.id   30791b019c77afc70a02bd1b7649427d
#
_cell.length_a   1.000
_cell.length_b   1.000
_cell.length_c   1.000
_cell.angle_alpha   90.00
_cell.angle_beta   90.00
_cell.angle_gamma   90.00
#
_symmetry.space_group_name_H-M   'P 1'
#
loop_
_entity.id
_entity.type
_entity.pdbx_description
1 polymer ?
#
loop_
_entity_poly.entity_id
_entity_poly.type
_entity_poly.pdbx_seq_one_letter_code
_entity_poly.pdbx_strand_id
1 'polypeptide(L)'
;MVYMSENNRYFMNKNELLANAEKAFEEKQFCVYYQPQYNYMSGRIVGAEALVRWIHPEYGMQSPGDFIPVFEENGLITRLDLYVFEEICSFISRCRGTKIKTVPISFNVSRYDVISGDFIERIEEIRKKYDIPVTNLRAEITESSMIGGNDHMVKIVHKFQSLGYVVEMDDFGSGYSSLNVLKDIEVDIIKLDMAFMRGNLTKRGGIIISSIIRMANWLGTPVIAEGVETPEQAEYLKSIGCIYIQGFLFSKPVPENEYVNMLRNLKSDVLAPGMKLIDKLDAEKFWSPESFETLVFNNFVGGAAVISFKDDEIETLRVNER
;
A
#
# COMPACT_ATOMS: atom_id res chain seq x y z
N MET A 1 38.20 4.86 27.19
CA MET A 1 37.09 3.90 27.06
C MET A 1 35.83 4.70 27.20
N VAL A 2 35.30 5.20 26.08
CA VAL A 2 34.08 6.04 26.04
C VAL A 2 32.93 5.09 25.82
N TYR A 3 32.01 5.00 26.78
CA TYR A 3 30.74 4.29 26.60
C TYR A 3 29.93 5.02 25.54
N MET A 4 29.85 4.45 24.35
CA MET A 4 28.88 4.86 23.32
C MET A 4 27.50 4.38 23.78
N SER A 5 26.62 5.30 24.14
CA SER A 5 25.20 5.02 24.33
C SER A 5 24.57 4.79 22.95
N GLU A 6 23.80 3.72 22.81
CA GLU A 6 23.17 3.21 21.56
C GLU A 6 22.10 4.13 20.93
N ASN A 7 22.06 5.42 21.23
CA ASN A 7 21.00 6.34 20.83
C ASN A 7 21.43 7.66 20.20
N ASN A 8 22.65 7.80 19.71
CA ASN A 8 23.03 8.99 18.92
C ASN A 8 22.79 8.72 17.42
N ARG A 9 21.53 8.81 16.98
CA ARG A 9 21.25 9.06 15.56
C ARG A 9 21.59 10.52 15.29
N TYR A 10 22.69 10.78 14.61
CA TYR A 10 22.97 12.09 14.05
C TYR A 10 22.05 12.29 12.83
N PHE A 11 21.07 13.16 12.98
CA PHE A 11 20.25 13.61 11.86
C PHE A 11 21.00 14.71 11.11
N MET A 12 21.14 14.54 9.80
CA MET A 12 21.64 15.61 8.96
C MET A 12 20.64 16.76 8.91
N ASN A 13 21.12 17.99 9.06
CA ASN A 13 20.28 19.15 8.82
C ASN A 13 20.09 19.38 7.30
N LYS A 14 19.18 20.31 6.93
CA LYS A 14 18.84 20.59 5.53
C LYS A 14 20.07 20.86 4.64
N ASN A 15 21.03 21.63 5.11
CA ASN A 15 22.22 21.96 4.35
C ASN A 15 23.14 20.75 4.16
N GLU A 16 23.28 19.92 5.19
CA GLU A 16 24.04 18.68 5.14
C GLU A 16 23.41 17.66 4.20
N LEU A 17 22.07 17.53 4.20
CA LEU A 17 21.34 16.68 3.26
C LEU A 17 21.62 17.09 1.82
N LEU A 18 21.53 18.37 1.51
CA LEU A 18 21.82 18.88 0.16
C LEU A 18 23.29 18.74 -0.24
N ALA A 19 24.20 19.02 0.67
CA ALA A 19 25.64 18.89 0.40
C ALA A 19 26.08 17.44 0.12
N ASN A 20 25.38 16.46 0.70
CA ASN A 20 25.69 15.04 0.52
C ASN A 20 24.86 14.38 -0.60
N ALA A 21 23.84 15.04 -1.14
CA ALA A 21 22.89 14.45 -2.10
C ALA A 21 23.59 13.89 -3.36
N GLU A 22 24.46 14.69 -4.01
CA GLU A 22 25.17 14.25 -5.22
C GLU A 22 26.02 13.02 -4.97
N LYS A 23 26.81 13.04 -3.89
CA LYS A 23 27.63 11.91 -3.47
C LYS A 23 26.79 10.68 -3.16
N ALA A 24 25.60 10.88 -2.57
CA ALA A 24 24.69 9.79 -2.25
C ALA A 24 24.17 9.06 -3.50
N PHE A 25 23.92 9.78 -4.60
CA PHE A 25 23.58 9.16 -5.88
C PHE A 25 24.78 8.42 -6.49
N GLU A 26 25.97 9.04 -6.49
CA GLU A 26 27.18 8.46 -7.08
C GLU A 26 27.62 7.19 -6.36
N GLU A 27 27.59 7.20 -5.03
CA GLU A 27 28.02 6.10 -4.17
C GLU A 27 26.89 5.09 -3.86
N LYS A 28 25.71 5.23 -4.48
CA LYS A 28 24.54 4.36 -4.29
C LYS A 28 24.14 4.21 -2.82
N GLN A 29 24.12 5.32 -2.08
CA GLN A 29 23.71 5.34 -0.68
C GLN A 29 22.18 5.24 -0.52
N PHE A 30 21.40 5.48 -1.59
CA PHE A 30 19.97 5.23 -1.61
C PHE A 30 19.70 3.76 -1.89
N CYS A 31 18.90 3.15 -1.02
CA CYS A 31 18.49 1.75 -1.12
C CYS A 31 16.97 1.67 -1.18
N VAL A 32 16.44 0.68 -1.90
CA VAL A 32 14.99 0.41 -1.91
C VAL A 32 14.69 -0.69 -0.90
N TYR A 33 13.77 -0.38 0.01
CA TYR A 33 13.13 -1.33 0.92
C TYR A 33 11.75 -1.65 0.37
N TYR A 34 11.27 -2.85 0.63
CA TYR A 34 9.97 -3.31 0.15
C TYR A 34 9.07 -3.60 1.34
N GLN A 35 7.86 -3.02 1.34
CA GLN A 35 6.86 -3.36 2.33
C GLN A 35 5.77 -4.20 1.67
N PRO A 36 5.63 -5.50 2.05
CA PRO A 36 4.66 -6.38 1.43
C PRO A 36 3.22 -6.00 1.74
N GLN A 37 2.36 -6.14 0.73
CA GLN A 37 0.92 -6.04 0.82
C GLN A 37 0.32 -7.45 0.83
N TYR A 38 -0.54 -7.73 1.79
CA TYR A 38 -1.10 -9.05 1.99
C TYR A 38 -2.59 -9.10 1.68
N ASN A 39 -3.01 -10.21 1.09
CA ASN A 39 -4.40 -10.61 1.18
C ASN A 39 -4.59 -11.37 2.49
N TYR A 40 -5.32 -10.77 3.43
CA TYR A 40 -5.51 -11.30 4.78
C TYR A 40 -6.24 -12.66 4.78
N MET A 41 -7.14 -12.91 3.84
CA MET A 41 -7.89 -14.16 3.75
C MET A 41 -7.02 -15.33 3.31
N SER A 42 -6.11 -15.10 2.36
CA SER A 42 -5.25 -16.16 1.80
C SER A 42 -3.85 -16.19 2.40
N GLY A 43 -3.44 -15.18 3.19
CA GLY A 43 -2.09 -15.02 3.72
C GLY A 43 -1.02 -14.77 2.65
N ARG A 44 -1.41 -14.49 1.42
CA ARG A 44 -0.48 -14.31 0.30
C ARG A 44 -0.09 -12.85 0.13
N ILE A 45 1.18 -12.64 -0.24
CA ILE A 45 1.64 -11.34 -0.73
C ILE A 45 1.03 -11.12 -2.11
N VAL A 46 0.38 -9.97 -2.29
CA VAL A 46 -0.32 -9.59 -3.52
C VAL A 46 0.28 -8.35 -4.19
N GLY A 47 1.15 -7.65 -3.48
CA GLY A 47 1.89 -6.48 -3.94
C GLY A 47 2.98 -6.13 -2.96
N ALA A 48 3.73 -5.09 -3.26
CA ALA A 48 4.65 -4.46 -2.32
C ALA A 48 4.82 -2.99 -2.67
N GLU A 49 5.05 -2.17 -1.66
CA GLU A 49 5.45 -0.78 -1.83
C GLU A 49 6.95 -0.63 -1.75
N ALA A 50 7.52 0.11 -2.70
CA ALA A 50 8.94 0.45 -2.74
C ALA A 50 9.20 1.74 -1.96
N LEU A 51 9.97 1.63 -0.91
CA LEU A 51 10.26 2.72 0.03
C LEU A 51 11.74 3.02 0.05
N VAL A 52 12.12 4.20 -0.39
CA VAL A 52 13.52 4.63 -0.36
C VAL A 52 14.05 4.76 1.06
N ARG A 53 15.32 4.39 1.24
CA ARG A 53 16.10 4.61 2.47
C ARG A 53 17.45 5.20 2.06
N TRP A 54 17.90 6.22 2.78
CA TRP A 54 19.24 6.77 2.58
C TRP A 54 20.16 6.24 3.69
N ILE A 55 21.15 5.45 3.32
CA ILE A 55 22.13 4.87 4.24
C ILE A 55 23.44 5.62 4.06
N HIS A 56 23.63 6.66 4.89
CA HIS A 56 24.85 7.44 4.87
C HIS A 56 25.97 6.72 5.63
N PRO A 57 27.22 6.66 5.09
CA PRO A 57 28.30 5.90 5.71
C PRO A 57 28.64 6.34 7.15
N GLU A 58 28.54 7.64 7.43
CA GLU A 58 28.89 8.22 8.75
C GLU A 58 27.67 8.44 9.65
N TYR A 59 26.54 8.87 9.07
CA TYR A 59 25.33 9.24 9.82
C TYR A 59 24.32 8.10 9.90
N GLY A 60 24.57 6.96 9.22
CA GLY A 60 23.66 5.82 9.21
C GLY A 60 22.38 6.08 8.41
N MET A 61 21.32 5.40 8.78
CA MET A 61 20.02 5.49 8.07
C MET A 61 19.33 6.81 8.36
N GLN A 62 19.12 7.61 7.32
CA GLN A 62 18.33 8.83 7.36
C GLN A 62 16.87 8.55 7.05
N SER A 63 15.97 9.23 7.77
CA SER A 63 14.53 9.04 7.59
C SER A 63 14.03 9.69 6.29
N PRO A 64 13.18 9.03 5.49
CA PRO A 64 12.52 9.66 4.35
C PRO A 64 11.79 10.96 4.72
N GLY A 65 11.17 11.01 5.91
CA GLY A 65 10.53 12.23 6.41
C GLY A 65 11.46 13.42 6.60
N ASP A 66 12.79 13.20 6.71
CA ASP A 66 13.76 14.28 6.87
C ASP A 66 14.30 14.77 5.52
N PHE A 67 14.57 13.87 4.56
CA PHE A 67 15.21 14.26 3.30
C PHE A 67 14.24 14.45 2.13
N ILE A 68 13.11 13.76 2.06
CA ILE A 68 12.14 13.92 0.97
C ILE A 68 11.64 15.36 0.87
N PRO A 69 11.16 16.02 1.95
CA PRO A 69 10.72 17.42 1.86
C PRO A 69 11.83 18.36 1.38
N VAL A 70 13.08 18.11 1.80
CA VAL A 70 14.23 18.89 1.35
C VAL A 70 14.49 18.70 -0.14
N PHE A 71 14.37 17.48 -0.65
CA PHE A 71 14.55 17.16 -2.06
C PHE A 71 13.42 17.72 -2.93
N GLU A 72 12.20 17.71 -2.43
CA GLU A 72 11.06 18.36 -3.07
C GLU A 72 11.29 19.87 -3.25
N GLU A 73 11.66 20.56 -2.17
CA GLU A 73 11.91 22.01 -2.20
C GLU A 73 13.09 22.41 -3.13
N ASN A 74 14.03 21.51 -3.37
CA ASN A 74 15.24 21.78 -4.15
C ASN A 74 15.29 21.08 -5.52
N GLY A 75 14.17 20.47 -5.94
CA GLY A 75 14.03 19.85 -7.27
C GLY A 75 14.83 18.54 -7.46
N LEU A 76 15.28 17.92 -6.37
CA LEU A 76 16.01 16.64 -6.41
C LEU A 76 15.08 15.43 -6.37
N ILE A 77 13.79 15.63 -6.03
CA ILE A 77 12.85 14.53 -5.84
C ILE A 77 12.65 13.72 -7.12
N THR A 78 12.46 14.34 -8.26
CA THR A 78 12.27 13.65 -9.54
C THR A 78 13.47 12.77 -9.90
N ARG A 79 14.69 13.21 -9.57
CA ARG A 79 15.89 12.40 -9.77
C ARG A 79 15.89 11.19 -8.84
N LEU A 80 15.46 11.36 -7.60
CA LEU A 80 15.34 10.28 -6.63
C LEU A 80 14.28 9.27 -7.06
N ASP A 81 13.11 9.73 -7.49
CA ASP A 81 12.01 8.86 -7.89
C ASP A 81 12.37 8.04 -9.15
N LEU A 82 13.08 8.63 -10.11
CA LEU A 82 13.64 7.91 -11.25
C LEU A 82 14.71 6.89 -10.84
N TYR A 83 15.57 7.23 -9.89
CA TYR A 83 16.56 6.30 -9.34
C TYR A 83 15.86 5.10 -8.68
N VAL A 84 14.88 5.34 -7.82
CA VAL A 84 14.09 4.29 -7.17
C VAL A 84 13.37 3.42 -8.21
N PHE A 85 12.77 4.04 -9.22
CA PHE A 85 12.10 3.30 -10.30
C PHE A 85 13.07 2.42 -11.09
N GLU A 86 14.28 2.89 -11.36
CA GLU A 86 15.32 2.09 -12.03
C GLU A 86 15.77 0.90 -11.16
N GLU A 87 15.95 1.11 -9.84
CA GLU A 87 16.29 0.02 -8.91
C GLU A 87 15.16 -1.04 -8.83
N ILE A 88 13.88 -0.64 -8.84
CA ILE A 88 12.74 -1.55 -8.92
C ILE A 88 12.79 -2.37 -10.22
N CYS A 89 12.98 -1.74 -11.37
CA CYS A 89 13.06 -2.43 -12.66
C CYS A 89 14.24 -3.41 -12.70
N SER A 90 15.41 -2.99 -12.18
CA SER A 90 16.59 -3.83 -12.06
C SER A 90 16.34 -5.05 -11.16
N PHE A 91 15.67 -4.86 -10.01
CA PHE A 91 15.29 -5.94 -9.11
C PHE A 91 14.36 -6.95 -9.79
N ILE A 92 13.27 -6.50 -10.42
CA ILE A 92 12.33 -7.37 -11.12
C ILE A 92 13.04 -8.15 -12.24
N SER A 93 13.92 -7.48 -13.00
CA SER A 93 14.70 -8.13 -14.07
C SER A 93 15.62 -9.24 -13.53
N ARG A 94 16.30 -9.00 -12.39
CA ARG A 94 17.11 -10.04 -11.73
C ARG A 94 16.26 -11.22 -11.27
N CYS A 95 15.05 -10.97 -10.75
CA CYS A 95 14.12 -12.03 -10.33
C CYS A 95 13.64 -12.88 -11.51
N ARG A 96 13.41 -12.30 -12.69
CA ARG A 96 12.98 -13.04 -13.91
C ARG A 96 13.98 -14.10 -14.34
N GLY A 97 15.29 -13.88 -14.13
CA GLY A 97 16.33 -14.87 -14.39
C GLY A 97 16.36 -16.04 -13.37
N THR A 98 15.50 -15.99 -12.36
CA THR A 98 15.40 -16.97 -11.31
C THR A 98 14.00 -17.60 -11.27
N LYS A 99 13.75 -18.56 -10.36
CA LYS A 99 12.41 -19.14 -10.13
C LYS A 99 11.54 -18.28 -9.19
N ILE A 100 11.95 -17.04 -8.90
CA ILE A 100 11.22 -16.15 -8.00
C ILE A 100 10.12 -15.46 -8.79
N LYS A 101 8.88 -15.68 -8.39
CA LYS A 101 7.73 -14.93 -8.91
C LYS A 101 7.61 -13.63 -8.14
N THR A 102 7.76 -12.50 -8.85
CA THR A 102 7.48 -11.19 -8.29
C THR A 102 5.98 -10.91 -8.29
N VAL A 103 5.54 -10.10 -7.35
CA VAL A 103 4.22 -9.46 -7.35
C VAL A 103 4.37 -8.03 -7.87
N PRO A 104 3.28 -7.31 -8.21
CA PRO A 104 3.35 -5.91 -8.58
C PRO A 104 4.00 -5.06 -7.47
N ILE A 105 4.82 -4.08 -7.88
CA ILE A 105 5.51 -3.18 -6.95
C ILE A 105 5.02 -1.75 -7.21
N SER A 106 4.56 -1.10 -6.15
CA SER A 106 4.13 0.30 -6.17
C SER A 106 5.34 1.21 -6.02
N PHE A 107 5.38 2.27 -6.84
CA PHE A 107 6.39 3.32 -6.78
C PHE A 107 5.72 4.69 -6.63
N ASN A 108 6.29 5.54 -5.82
CA ASN A 108 5.79 6.88 -5.57
C ASN A 108 5.98 7.79 -6.78
N VAL A 109 4.99 8.63 -7.03
CA VAL A 109 5.00 9.69 -8.03
C VAL A 109 4.71 11.02 -7.33
N SER A 110 5.72 11.86 -7.23
CA SER A 110 5.59 13.15 -6.58
C SER A 110 4.82 14.15 -7.46
N ARG A 111 4.26 15.20 -6.84
CA ARG A 111 3.65 16.30 -7.61
C ARG A 111 4.66 17.00 -8.54
N TYR A 112 5.95 16.97 -8.20
CA TYR A 112 7.02 17.58 -9.00
C TYR A 112 7.30 16.77 -10.26
N ASP A 113 7.17 15.42 -10.20
CA ASP A 113 7.29 14.55 -11.36
C ASP A 113 6.21 14.84 -12.40
N VAL A 114 5.01 15.13 -11.92
CA VAL A 114 3.87 15.51 -12.75
C VAL A 114 4.13 16.83 -13.46
N ILE A 115 4.76 17.80 -12.78
CA ILE A 115 5.05 19.13 -13.33
C ILE A 115 6.21 19.08 -14.32
N SER A 116 7.18 18.19 -14.16
CA SER A 116 8.38 18.11 -15.03
C SER A 116 8.06 17.84 -16.49
N GLY A 117 6.91 17.23 -16.78
CA GLY A 117 6.38 17.02 -18.11
C GLY A 117 6.97 15.84 -18.89
N ASP A 118 8.17 15.36 -18.53
CA ASP A 118 8.87 14.24 -19.20
C ASP A 118 9.05 13.00 -18.32
N PHE A 119 8.57 13.02 -17.08
CA PHE A 119 8.76 11.93 -16.12
C PHE A 119 8.22 10.59 -16.64
N ILE A 120 7.01 10.58 -17.19
CA ILE A 120 6.38 9.35 -17.70
C ILE A 120 7.17 8.77 -18.86
N GLU A 121 7.68 9.60 -19.76
CA GLU A 121 8.54 9.17 -20.86
C GLU A 121 9.83 8.52 -20.33
N ARG A 122 10.46 9.12 -19.34
CA ARG A 122 11.69 8.63 -18.72
C ARG A 122 11.49 7.29 -17.99
N ILE A 123 10.42 7.12 -17.24
CA ILE A 123 10.13 5.82 -16.61
C ILE A 123 9.81 4.74 -17.66
N GLU A 124 9.14 5.10 -18.76
CA GLU A 124 8.89 4.17 -19.87
C GLU A 124 10.18 3.76 -20.59
N GLU A 125 11.14 4.65 -20.75
CA GLU A 125 12.49 4.32 -21.25
C GLU A 125 13.20 3.34 -20.32
N ILE A 126 13.19 3.60 -19.02
CA ILE A 126 13.78 2.71 -18.00
C ILE A 126 13.07 1.35 -18.02
N ARG A 127 11.74 1.32 -17.97
CA ARG A 127 10.97 0.07 -18.00
C ARG A 127 11.31 -0.79 -19.22
N LYS A 128 11.37 -0.17 -20.40
CA LYS A 128 11.73 -0.84 -21.66
C LYS A 128 13.18 -1.33 -21.68
N LYS A 129 14.12 -0.55 -21.12
CA LYS A 129 15.54 -0.93 -20.97
C LYS A 129 15.69 -2.26 -20.22
N TYR A 130 14.88 -2.47 -19.17
CA TYR A 130 14.89 -3.69 -18.36
C TYR A 130 13.87 -4.75 -18.83
N ASP A 131 13.12 -4.48 -19.87
CA ASP A 131 12.06 -5.36 -20.43
C ASP A 131 11.03 -5.78 -19.35
N ILE A 132 10.54 -4.84 -18.53
CA ILE A 132 9.59 -5.11 -17.46
C ILE A 132 8.16 -4.97 -17.98
N PRO A 133 7.30 -6.00 -17.78
CA PRO A 133 5.87 -5.85 -18.03
C PRO A 133 5.25 -4.76 -17.16
N VAL A 134 4.43 -3.90 -17.73
CA VAL A 134 3.76 -2.82 -16.99
C VAL A 134 2.91 -3.34 -15.81
N THR A 135 2.35 -4.54 -15.95
CA THR A 135 1.57 -5.21 -14.91
C THR A 135 2.36 -5.55 -13.63
N ASN A 136 3.69 -5.45 -13.65
CA ASN A 136 4.54 -5.60 -12.48
C ASN A 136 4.75 -4.29 -11.71
N LEU A 137 4.18 -3.19 -12.17
CA LEU A 137 4.42 -1.85 -11.65
C LEU A 137 3.09 -1.15 -11.37
N ARG A 138 3.04 -0.38 -10.27
CA ARG A 138 1.89 0.45 -9.92
C ARG A 138 2.37 1.85 -9.57
N ALA A 139 1.70 2.87 -10.13
CA ALA A 139 2.00 4.26 -9.86
C ALA A 139 1.19 4.73 -8.64
N GLU A 140 1.87 5.21 -7.62
CA GLU A 140 1.27 5.64 -6.36
C GLU A 140 1.32 7.16 -6.27
N ILE A 141 0.16 7.80 -6.19
CA ILE A 141 0.00 9.26 -6.19
C ILE A 141 -0.77 9.66 -4.94
N THR A 142 -0.22 10.56 -4.14
CA THR A 142 -0.87 11.01 -2.89
C THR A 142 -2.15 11.80 -3.16
N GLU A 143 -3.14 11.67 -2.27
CA GLU A 143 -4.37 12.47 -2.31
C GLU A 143 -4.07 13.97 -2.42
N SER A 144 -3.11 14.46 -1.63
CA SER A 144 -2.73 15.88 -1.62
C SER A 144 -2.21 16.38 -2.96
N SER A 145 -1.55 15.53 -3.74
CA SER A 145 -1.10 15.86 -5.11
C SER A 145 -2.25 15.94 -6.08
N MET A 146 -3.36 15.26 -5.81
CA MET A 146 -4.58 15.26 -6.63
C MET A 146 -5.54 16.40 -6.28
N ILE A 147 -5.38 17.06 -5.10
CA ILE A 147 -6.23 18.16 -4.67
C ILE A 147 -5.96 19.40 -5.52
N GLY A 148 -7.03 20.05 -5.97
CA GLY A 148 -6.96 21.29 -6.71
C GLY A 148 -7.67 21.26 -8.07
N GLY A 149 -8.29 20.11 -8.43
CA GLY A 149 -9.11 19.97 -9.65
C GLY A 149 -8.33 20.31 -10.92
N ASN A 150 -7.02 20.14 -10.88
CA ASN A 150 -6.19 20.42 -12.04
C ASN A 150 -6.46 19.37 -13.10
N ASP A 151 -7.08 19.80 -14.22
CA ASP A 151 -7.17 18.99 -15.47
C ASP A 151 -5.86 18.30 -15.81
N HIS A 152 -4.76 18.80 -15.29
CA HIS A 152 -3.43 18.25 -15.48
C HIS A 152 -3.25 16.91 -14.74
N MET A 153 -3.66 16.81 -13.45
CA MET A 153 -3.53 15.56 -12.69
C MET A 153 -4.45 14.47 -13.24
N VAL A 154 -5.67 14.82 -13.63
CA VAL A 154 -6.58 13.90 -14.34
C VAL A 154 -5.91 13.34 -15.59
N LYS A 155 -5.26 14.21 -16.39
CA LYS A 155 -4.52 13.78 -17.60
C LYS A 155 -3.35 12.85 -17.28
N ILE A 156 -2.64 13.08 -16.18
CA ILE A 156 -1.52 12.23 -15.75
C ILE A 156 -2.02 10.85 -15.34
N VAL A 157 -3.06 10.76 -14.52
CA VAL A 157 -3.69 9.48 -14.16
C VAL A 157 -4.11 8.72 -15.41
N HIS A 158 -4.86 9.36 -16.30
CA HIS A 158 -5.25 8.74 -17.58
C HIS A 158 -4.07 8.34 -18.45
N LYS A 159 -2.97 9.11 -18.45
CA LYS A 159 -1.77 8.75 -19.20
C LYS A 159 -1.12 7.49 -18.65
N PHE A 160 -0.98 7.36 -17.33
CA PHE A 160 -0.51 6.12 -16.70
C PHE A 160 -1.42 4.93 -17.05
N GLN A 161 -2.72 5.08 -16.89
CA GLN A 161 -3.70 4.03 -17.21
C GLN A 161 -3.68 3.65 -18.69
N SER A 162 -3.55 4.62 -19.60
CA SER A 162 -3.45 4.35 -21.04
C SER A 162 -2.21 3.56 -21.44
N LEU A 163 -1.14 3.65 -20.66
CA LEU A 163 0.07 2.85 -20.79
C LEU A 163 -0.04 1.48 -20.13
N GLY A 164 -1.13 1.23 -19.39
CA GLY A 164 -1.42 -0.03 -18.71
C GLY A 164 -0.94 -0.11 -17.26
N TYR A 165 -0.48 0.99 -16.68
CA TYR A 165 -0.18 1.05 -15.24
C TYR A 165 -1.47 1.02 -14.42
N VAL A 166 -1.43 0.34 -13.28
CA VAL A 166 -2.40 0.50 -12.20
C VAL A 166 -2.04 1.77 -11.43
N VAL A 167 -3.00 2.63 -11.18
CA VAL A 167 -2.81 3.87 -10.41
C VAL A 167 -3.42 3.70 -9.03
N GLU A 168 -2.61 3.92 -8.01
CA GLU A 168 -3.01 3.88 -6.60
C GLU A 168 -3.12 5.30 -6.05
N MET A 169 -4.22 5.60 -5.36
CA MET A 169 -4.37 6.84 -4.59
C MET A 169 -3.91 6.59 -3.17
N ASP A 170 -2.86 7.29 -2.76
CA ASP A 170 -2.26 7.15 -1.43
C ASP A 170 -2.78 8.19 -0.44
N ASP A 171 -2.61 7.89 0.87
CA ASP A 171 -3.01 8.75 1.99
C ASP A 171 -4.50 9.13 1.98
N PHE A 172 -5.37 8.29 1.41
CA PHE A 172 -6.80 8.62 1.30
C PHE A 172 -7.41 8.87 2.68
N GLY A 173 -8.02 10.04 2.78
CA GLY A 173 -8.71 10.48 3.98
C GLY A 173 -7.84 11.34 4.90
N SER A 174 -6.56 11.55 4.62
CA SER A 174 -5.71 12.49 5.36
C SER A 174 -6.07 13.96 5.06
N GLY A 175 -6.72 14.22 3.92
CA GLY A 175 -7.08 15.55 3.42
C GLY A 175 -8.57 15.91 3.58
N TYR A 176 -8.87 17.20 3.39
CA TYR A 176 -10.24 17.74 3.49
C TYR A 176 -11.12 17.48 2.25
N SER A 177 -10.59 16.91 1.17
CA SER A 177 -11.24 16.88 -0.15
C SER A 177 -11.32 15.50 -0.81
N SER A 178 -10.97 14.42 -0.11
CA SER A 178 -10.87 13.05 -0.63
C SER A 178 -12.04 12.59 -1.51
N LEU A 179 -13.26 12.91 -1.11
CA LEU A 179 -14.47 12.55 -1.88
C LEU A 179 -14.60 13.32 -3.19
N ASN A 180 -14.14 14.58 -3.24
CA ASN A 180 -14.19 15.35 -4.48
C ASN A 180 -13.17 14.83 -5.50
N VAL A 181 -12.02 14.37 -5.03
CA VAL A 181 -11.01 13.76 -5.90
C VAL A 181 -11.55 12.49 -6.55
N LEU A 182 -12.17 11.59 -5.76
CA LEU A 182 -12.77 10.35 -6.29
C LEU A 182 -13.93 10.55 -7.25
N LYS A 183 -14.62 11.70 -7.16
CA LYS A 183 -15.67 12.06 -8.11
C LYS A 183 -15.11 12.36 -9.50
N ASP A 184 -13.93 12.98 -9.54
CA ASP A 184 -13.36 13.55 -10.76
C ASP A 184 -12.23 12.68 -11.34
N ILE A 185 -11.63 11.78 -10.52
CA ILE A 185 -10.49 10.93 -10.89
C ILE A 185 -10.82 9.47 -10.59
N GLU A 186 -10.88 8.64 -11.62
CA GLU A 186 -11.01 7.19 -11.47
C GLU A 186 -9.62 6.58 -11.23
N VAL A 187 -9.38 6.13 -10.00
CA VAL A 187 -8.16 5.39 -9.63
C VAL A 187 -8.45 3.90 -9.54
N ASP A 188 -7.43 3.08 -9.73
CA ASP A 188 -7.58 1.62 -9.75
C ASP A 188 -7.57 1.02 -8.33
N ILE A 189 -6.88 1.66 -7.38
CA ILE A 189 -6.75 1.20 -5.99
C ILE A 189 -6.76 2.43 -5.06
N ILE A 190 -7.36 2.29 -3.89
CA ILE A 190 -7.30 3.27 -2.81
C ILE A 190 -6.46 2.71 -1.66
N LYS A 191 -5.44 3.44 -1.21
CA LYS A 191 -4.65 3.17 -0.01
C LYS A 191 -5.22 4.01 1.12
N LEU A 192 -5.76 3.35 2.14
CA LEU A 192 -6.42 3.98 3.29
C LEU A 192 -5.48 4.00 4.49
N ASP A 193 -4.99 5.17 4.87
CA ASP A 193 -4.16 5.31 6.06
C ASP A 193 -4.96 5.08 7.35
N MET A 194 -4.55 4.07 8.12
CA MET A 194 -5.12 3.75 9.41
C MET A 194 -4.71 4.72 10.53
N ALA A 195 -3.97 5.79 10.21
CA ALA A 195 -3.67 6.86 11.17
C ALA A 195 -4.95 7.46 11.79
N PHE A 196 -6.08 7.43 11.06
CA PHE A 196 -7.40 7.73 11.60
C PHE A 196 -7.81 6.88 12.82
N MET A 197 -7.16 5.73 13.00
CA MET A 197 -7.42 4.79 14.08
C MET A 197 -6.31 4.81 15.14
N ARG A 198 -5.33 5.70 15.04
CA ARG A 198 -4.30 5.88 16.08
C ARG A 198 -4.96 6.33 17.38
N GLY A 199 -4.86 5.50 18.38
CA GLY A 199 -5.64 5.60 19.61
C GLY A 199 -6.75 4.55 19.59
N ASN A 200 -7.49 4.36 20.66
CA ASN A 200 -8.56 3.37 20.72
C ASN A 200 -9.51 3.53 19.51
N LEU A 201 -9.87 2.40 18.88
CA LEU A 201 -10.95 2.30 17.90
C LEU A 201 -12.20 3.03 18.45
N THR A 202 -12.31 4.32 18.15
CA THR A 202 -13.51 5.04 18.56
C THR A 202 -14.66 4.55 17.68
N LYS A 203 -15.83 4.37 18.27
CA LYS A 203 -17.03 3.99 17.53
C LYS A 203 -17.24 4.86 16.28
N ARG A 204 -16.90 6.15 16.35
CA ARG A 204 -17.01 7.11 15.24
C ARG A 204 -15.96 6.86 14.16
N GLY A 205 -14.71 6.57 14.52
CA GLY A 205 -13.66 6.22 13.56
C GLY A 205 -13.99 4.95 12.77
N GLY A 206 -14.47 3.92 13.44
CA GLY A 206 -14.93 2.69 12.80
C GLY A 206 -16.07 2.92 11.80
N ILE A 207 -17.05 3.76 12.15
CA ILE A 207 -18.15 4.12 11.22
C ILE A 207 -17.60 4.81 9.96
N ILE A 208 -16.66 5.73 10.11
CA ILE A 208 -16.08 6.44 8.97
C ILE A 208 -15.35 5.46 8.04
N ILE A 209 -14.46 4.62 8.58
CA ILE A 209 -13.72 3.63 7.78
C ILE A 209 -14.65 2.65 7.07
N SER A 210 -15.65 2.11 7.78
CA SER A 210 -16.62 1.21 7.17
C SER A 210 -17.43 1.87 6.05
N SER A 211 -17.71 3.17 6.17
CA SER A 211 -18.40 3.95 5.13
C SER A 211 -17.49 4.18 3.90
N ILE A 212 -16.21 4.47 4.11
CA ILE A 212 -15.22 4.62 3.03
C ILE A 212 -15.06 3.29 2.27
N ILE A 213 -14.83 2.19 2.98
CA ILE A 213 -14.66 0.87 2.35
C ILE A 213 -15.91 0.45 1.58
N ARG A 214 -17.09 0.71 2.14
CA ARG A 214 -18.37 0.43 1.44
C ARG A 214 -18.51 1.26 0.19
N MET A 215 -18.19 2.55 0.25
CA MET A 215 -18.20 3.45 -0.91
C MET A 215 -17.24 2.96 -2.00
N ALA A 216 -16.00 2.63 -1.64
CA ALA A 216 -15.00 2.11 -2.57
C ALA A 216 -15.47 0.80 -3.23
N ASN A 217 -16.08 -0.11 -2.46
CA ASN A 217 -16.66 -1.35 -2.98
C ASN A 217 -17.80 -1.07 -3.99
N TRP A 218 -18.64 -0.06 -3.75
CA TRP A 218 -19.69 0.34 -4.70
C TRP A 218 -19.12 0.94 -5.98
N LEU A 219 -17.99 1.62 -5.89
CA LEU A 219 -17.26 2.12 -7.06
C LEU A 219 -16.49 1.02 -7.80
N GLY A 220 -16.39 -0.17 -7.21
CA GLY A 220 -15.60 -1.28 -7.75
C GLY A 220 -14.09 -1.11 -7.56
N THR A 221 -13.66 -0.18 -6.69
CA THR A 221 -12.26 0.15 -6.44
C THR A 221 -11.77 -0.59 -5.20
N PRO A 222 -10.79 -1.51 -5.32
CA PRO A 222 -10.18 -2.19 -4.19
C PRO A 222 -9.54 -1.21 -3.20
N VAL A 223 -9.56 -1.58 -1.90
CA VAL A 223 -8.92 -0.80 -0.84
C VAL A 223 -7.78 -1.61 -0.22
N ILE A 224 -6.61 -0.98 -0.07
CA ILE A 224 -5.50 -1.48 0.74
C ILE A 224 -5.49 -0.65 2.02
N ALA A 225 -5.69 -1.30 3.18
CA ALA A 225 -5.56 -0.62 4.47
C ALA A 225 -4.11 -0.63 4.93
N GLU A 226 -3.57 0.56 5.19
CA GLU A 226 -2.20 0.78 5.60
C GLU A 226 -2.05 1.00 7.10
N GLY A 227 -0.83 0.79 7.61
CA GLY A 227 -0.55 1.02 9.03
C GLY A 227 -1.28 0.07 9.98
N VAL A 228 -1.64 -1.13 9.52
CA VAL A 228 -2.26 -2.15 10.34
C VAL A 228 -1.21 -2.79 11.24
N GLU A 229 -1.38 -2.63 12.56
CA GLU A 229 -0.40 -3.05 13.56
C GLU A 229 -0.87 -4.22 14.43
N THR A 230 -2.19 -4.42 14.55
CA THR A 230 -2.75 -5.44 15.46
C THR A 230 -3.70 -6.40 14.75
N PRO A 231 -3.82 -7.66 15.27
CA PRO A 231 -4.78 -8.62 14.75
C PRO A 231 -6.23 -8.13 14.82
N GLU A 232 -6.58 -7.37 15.86
CA GLU A 232 -7.93 -6.82 16.06
C GLU A 232 -8.28 -5.82 14.96
N GLN A 233 -7.32 -4.99 14.54
CA GLN A 233 -7.50 -4.07 13.40
C GLN A 233 -7.73 -4.87 12.09
N ALA A 234 -6.94 -5.92 11.86
CA ALA A 234 -7.05 -6.75 10.68
C ALA A 234 -8.40 -7.50 10.61
N GLU A 235 -8.85 -8.09 11.74
CA GLU A 235 -10.16 -8.76 11.81
C GLU A 235 -11.31 -7.75 11.62
N TYR A 236 -11.19 -6.55 12.19
CA TYR A 236 -12.17 -5.50 11.97
C TYR A 236 -12.25 -5.13 10.48
N LEU A 237 -11.12 -4.86 9.82
CA LEU A 237 -11.07 -4.52 8.39
C LEU A 237 -11.68 -5.62 7.53
N LYS A 238 -11.35 -6.87 7.81
CA LYS A 238 -11.95 -8.03 7.14
C LYS A 238 -13.47 -8.07 7.34
N SER A 239 -13.97 -7.80 8.55
CA SER A 239 -15.41 -7.82 8.85
C SER A 239 -16.22 -6.79 8.05
N ILE A 240 -15.58 -5.70 7.63
CA ILE A 240 -16.19 -4.63 6.82
C ILE A 240 -15.83 -4.72 5.33
N GLY A 241 -15.18 -5.84 4.91
CA GLY A 241 -14.91 -6.14 3.50
C GLY A 241 -13.59 -5.63 2.95
N CYS A 242 -12.65 -5.18 3.80
CA CYS A 242 -11.28 -4.86 3.41
C CYS A 242 -10.35 -6.03 3.74
N ILE A 243 -9.86 -6.70 2.70
CA ILE A 243 -9.02 -7.89 2.83
C ILE A 243 -7.57 -7.65 2.42
N TYR A 244 -7.24 -6.52 1.80
CA TYR A 244 -5.88 -6.17 1.43
C TYR A 244 -5.30 -5.26 2.50
N ILE A 245 -4.16 -5.64 3.05
CA ILE A 245 -3.60 -5.03 4.24
C ILE A 245 -2.10 -4.84 4.09
N GLN A 246 -1.61 -3.70 4.53
CA GLN A 246 -0.19 -3.37 4.67
C GLN A 246 0.05 -2.84 6.08
N GLY A 247 1.12 -3.30 6.76
CA GLY A 247 1.43 -2.80 8.09
C GLY A 247 2.35 -3.69 8.89
N PHE A 248 2.73 -3.20 10.07
CA PHE A 248 3.71 -3.86 10.94
C PHE A 248 3.20 -5.16 11.57
N LEU A 249 1.89 -5.39 11.53
CA LEU A 249 1.32 -6.69 11.90
C LEU A 249 1.96 -7.83 11.09
N PHE A 250 2.27 -7.58 9.80
CA PHE A 250 2.82 -8.57 8.89
C PHE A 250 4.31 -8.38 8.66
N SER A 251 4.69 -7.19 8.24
CA SER A 251 6.08 -6.85 7.97
C SER A 251 6.30 -5.34 8.02
N LYS A 252 7.42 -4.96 8.61
CA LYS A 252 8.00 -3.64 8.34
C LYS A 252 8.57 -3.62 6.93
N PRO A 253 8.87 -2.42 6.37
CA PRO A 253 9.71 -2.35 5.18
C PRO A 253 11.03 -3.11 5.38
N VAL A 254 11.35 -4.03 4.48
CA VAL A 254 12.54 -4.89 4.56
C VAL A 254 13.47 -4.65 3.37
N PRO A 255 14.78 -4.86 3.52
CA PRO A 255 15.72 -4.78 2.41
C PRO A 255 15.47 -5.89 1.38
N GLU A 256 16.01 -5.69 0.17
CA GLU A 256 15.79 -6.57 -0.99
C GLU A 256 16.03 -8.07 -0.69
N ASN A 257 17.12 -8.40 0.02
CA ASN A 257 17.46 -9.78 0.34
C ASN A 257 16.42 -10.48 1.22
N GLU A 258 15.87 -9.76 2.18
CA GLU A 258 14.79 -10.28 3.04
C GLU A 258 13.48 -10.41 2.26
N TYR A 259 13.15 -9.42 1.43
CA TYR A 259 11.97 -9.47 0.57
C TYR A 259 12.03 -10.64 -0.41
N VAL A 260 13.19 -10.92 -1.03
CA VAL A 260 13.41 -12.09 -1.87
C VAL A 260 13.15 -13.39 -1.11
N ASN A 261 13.58 -13.48 0.15
CA ASN A 261 13.30 -14.66 0.97
C ASN A 261 11.80 -14.83 1.26
N MET A 262 11.08 -13.73 1.46
CA MET A 262 9.62 -13.77 1.61
C MET A 262 8.94 -14.28 0.33
N LEU A 263 9.36 -13.78 -0.84
CA LEU A 263 8.82 -14.22 -2.14
C LEU A 263 9.11 -15.72 -2.43
N ARG A 264 10.27 -16.23 -2.03
CA ARG A 264 10.61 -17.67 -2.18
C ARG A 264 9.74 -18.57 -1.32
N ASN A 265 9.36 -18.11 -0.15
CA ASN A 265 8.58 -18.86 0.83
C ASN A 265 7.06 -18.81 0.57
N LEU A 266 6.61 -18.08 -0.47
CA LEU A 266 5.20 -18.00 -0.88
C LEU A 266 4.57 -19.38 -1.23
N LYS A 267 5.35 -20.47 -1.28
CA LYS A 267 4.86 -21.84 -1.56
C LYS A 267 4.47 -22.63 -0.31
N SER A 268 4.89 -22.21 0.87
CA SER A 268 4.46 -22.83 2.12
C SER A 268 3.24 -22.06 2.64
N ASP A 269 2.29 -22.79 3.21
CA ASP A 269 1.10 -22.27 3.89
C ASP A 269 1.48 -21.44 5.14
N VAL A 270 2.31 -20.41 4.95
CA VAL A 270 2.65 -19.48 6.02
C VAL A 270 1.47 -18.53 6.19
N LEU A 271 0.61 -18.90 7.12
CA LEU A 271 -0.38 -17.98 7.68
C LEU A 271 0.37 -16.79 8.25
N ALA A 272 -0.08 -15.58 7.90
CA ALA A 272 0.41 -14.38 8.54
C ALA A 272 0.23 -14.47 10.06
N PRO A 273 1.15 -13.90 10.87
CA PRO A 273 1.02 -13.91 12.32
C PRO A 273 -0.35 -13.39 12.75
N GLY A 274 -1.08 -14.18 13.54
CA GLY A 274 -2.45 -13.86 13.96
C GLY A 274 -3.57 -14.33 13.03
N MET A 275 -3.24 -14.84 11.84
CA MET A 275 -4.20 -15.45 10.94
C MET A 275 -4.58 -16.85 11.48
N LYS A 276 -5.72 -16.93 12.11
CA LYS A 276 -6.37 -18.23 12.31
C LYS A 276 -7.00 -18.61 10.98
N LEU A 277 -6.65 -19.77 10.42
CA LEU A 277 -7.53 -20.43 9.46
C LEU A 277 -8.93 -20.36 10.05
N ILE A 278 -9.90 -19.91 9.27
CA ILE A 278 -11.30 -20.06 9.64
C ILE A 278 -11.56 -21.59 9.58
N ASP A 279 -11.07 -22.29 10.58
CA ASP A 279 -11.54 -23.60 10.92
C ASP A 279 -12.92 -23.40 11.50
N LYS A 280 -13.89 -23.45 10.61
CA LYS A 280 -15.33 -23.36 10.87
C LYS A 280 -15.76 -21.95 11.28
N LEU A 281 -16.60 -21.35 10.45
CA LEU A 281 -17.58 -20.39 10.91
C LEU A 281 -18.11 -20.94 12.25
N ASP A 282 -17.90 -20.19 13.33
CA ASP A 282 -18.53 -20.54 14.59
C ASP A 282 -20.04 -20.36 14.37
N ALA A 283 -20.67 -21.45 13.94
CA ALA A 283 -22.07 -21.46 13.57
C ALA A 283 -22.94 -20.96 14.71
N GLU A 284 -22.54 -21.23 15.97
CA GLU A 284 -23.27 -20.78 17.14
C GLU A 284 -23.23 -19.25 17.27
N LYS A 285 -22.05 -18.64 17.04
CA LYS A 285 -21.97 -17.16 17.05
C LYS A 285 -22.69 -16.53 15.88
N PHE A 286 -22.59 -17.10 14.68
CA PHE A 286 -23.29 -16.58 13.51
C PHE A 286 -24.84 -16.63 13.66
N TRP A 287 -25.34 -17.60 14.42
CA TRP A 287 -26.77 -17.74 14.67
C TRP A 287 -27.27 -17.02 15.94
N SER A 288 -26.37 -16.53 16.80
CA SER A 288 -26.75 -15.79 17.99
C SER A 288 -27.35 -14.43 17.63
N PRO A 289 -28.56 -14.08 18.10
CA PRO A 289 -29.20 -12.79 17.80
C PRO A 289 -28.41 -11.58 18.24
N GLU A 290 -27.55 -11.73 19.27
CA GLU A 290 -26.76 -10.67 19.88
C GLU A 290 -25.33 -10.60 19.32
N SER A 291 -24.96 -11.53 18.41
CA SER A 291 -23.63 -11.52 17.83
C SER A 291 -23.45 -10.33 16.88
N PHE A 292 -22.21 -9.87 16.78
CA PHE A 292 -21.82 -8.82 15.84
C PHE A 292 -22.10 -9.25 14.39
N GLU A 293 -21.83 -10.51 14.06
CA GLU A 293 -22.08 -11.11 12.74
C GLU A 293 -23.56 -11.05 12.35
N THR A 294 -24.45 -11.32 13.29
CA THR A 294 -25.91 -11.21 13.08
C THR A 294 -26.34 -9.76 12.90
N LEU A 295 -25.78 -8.83 13.69
CA LEU A 295 -26.06 -7.41 13.55
C LEU A 295 -25.62 -6.87 12.18
N VAL A 296 -24.45 -7.28 11.70
CA VAL A 296 -23.94 -6.90 10.37
C VAL A 296 -24.84 -7.48 9.28
N PHE A 297 -25.19 -8.75 9.36
CA PHE A 297 -26.06 -9.42 8.40
C PHE A 297 -27.45 -8.76 8.30
N ASN A 298 -28.07 -8.46 9.43
CA ASN A 298 -29.39 -7.84 9.47
C ASN A 298 -29.40 -6.35 9.09
N ASN A 299 -28.27 -5.65 9.29
CA ASN A 299 -28.13 -4.24 8.91
C ASN A 299 -27.51 -4.03 7.53
N PHE A 300 -27.26 -5.11 6.78
CA PHE A 300 -26.79 -5.00 5.40
C PHE A 300 -27.81 -4.28 4.53
N VAL A 301 -27.35 -3.27 3.79
CA VAL A 301 -28.24 -2.46 2.90
C VAL A 301 -28.51 -3.24 1.62
N GLY A 302 -29.43 -4.17 1.67
CA GLY A 302 -29.81 -5.02 0.54
C GLY A 302 -30.25 -6.41 1.02
N GLY A 303 -30.80 -7.20 0.13
CA GLY A 303 -31.12 -8.60 0.42
C GLY A 303 -29.83 -9.41 0.56
N ALA A 304 -29.64 -10.09 1.67
CA ALA A 304 -28.54 -11.02 1.90
C ALA A 304 -29.10 -12.37 2.35
N ALA A 305 -28.54 -13.45 1.84
CA ALA A 305 -28.90 -14.80 2.23
C ALA A 305 -27.66 -15.65 2.49
N VAL A 306 -27.74 -16.54 3.45
CA VAL A 306 -26.80 -17.62 3.65
C VAL A 306 -27.41 -18.87 3.07
N ILE A 307 -26.68 -19.52 2.17
CA ILE A 307 -27.12 -20.74 1.51
C ILE A 307 -26.13 -21.88 1.80
N SER A 308 -26.65 -23.07 1.98
CA SER A 308 -25.88 -24.32 2.00
C SER A 308 -25.98 -24.98 0.64
N PHE A 309 -24.87 -25.50 0.14
CA PHE A 309 -24.85 -26.32 -1.07
C PHE A 309 -24.32 -27.71 -0.72
N LYS A 310 -25.14 -28.70 -0.86
CA LYS A 310 -24.80 -30.08 -0.54
C LYS A 310 -25.54 -31.03 -1.48
N ASP A 311 -24.86 -32.01 -2.03
CA ASP A 311 -25.42 -33.09 -2.86
C ASP A 311 -26.29 -32.58 -4.02
N ASP A 312 -25.84 -31.51 -4.73
CA ASP A 312 -26.56 -30.79 -5.80
C ASP A 312 -27.85 -30.08 -5.37
N GLU A 313 -28.11 -29.98 -4.08
CA GLU A 313 -29.22 -29.20 -3.53
C GLU A 313 -28.75 -27.88 -2.92
N ILE A 314 -29.56 -26.84 -3.10
CA ILE A 314 -29.34 -25.53 -2.51
C ILE A 314 -30.38 -25.32 -1.41
N GLU A 315 -29.93 -25.15 -0.19
CA GLU A 315 -30.78 -24.82 0.95
C GLU A 315 -30.51 -23.40 1.43
N THR A 316 -31.53 -22.57 1.54
CA THR A 316 -31.41 -21.24 2.13
C THR A 316 -31.48 -21.35 3.65
N LEU A 317 -30.35 -21.10 4.32
CA LEU A 317 -30.25 -21.24 5.77
C LEU A 317 -30.72 -19.98 6.50
N ARG A 318 -30.52 -18.81 5.92
CA ARG A 318 -30.89 -17.53 6.52
C ARG A 318 -31.04 -16.44 5.46
N VAL A 319 -32.00 -15.56 5.66
CA VAL A 319 -32.22 -14.33 4.87
C VAL A 319 -32.29 -13.17 5.85
N ASN A 320 -31.73 -12.01 5.51
CA ASN A 320 -31.86 -10.83 6.33
C ASN A 320 -33.26 -10.22 6.20
N GLU A 321 -33.66 -9.35 7.14
CA GLU A 321 -35.02 -8.78 7.24
C GLU A 321 -35.35 -7.71 6.17
N ARG A 322 -34.52 -7.56 5.11
CA ARG A 322 -34.72 -6.55 4.06
C ARG A 322 -34.88 -7.16 2.68
#